data_96681574b6ebb11c3789deb015c52199
#
_entry.id   96681574b6ebb11c3789deb015c52199
#
_cell.length_a   1.000
_cell.length_b   1.000
_cell.length_c   1.000
_cell.angle_alpha   90.00
_cell.angle_beta   90.00
_cell.angle_gamma   90.00
#
_symmetry.space_group_name_H-M   'P 1'
#
loop_
_entity.id
_entity.type
_entity.pdbx_description
1 polymer ?
#
loop_
_entity_poly.entity_id
_entity_poly.type
_entity_poly.pdbx_seq_one_letter_code
_entity_poly.pdbx_strand_id
1 'polypeptide(L)'
;MQTFTRRSTLLALLLAQCLSVSAGDDAKRPNILIAISDDHSWPHTSAQGSGFVETPNLDAVASAGFRFDNAYSGSPGCSPSRAALLTGQHHWMIGPAGTHGSSFPVYYTTFVDLLEKDGYKVGFTGKGWGPGDWLAGGRTKNPAGVEYNEKKLEQAPRVGISKTDYAANFRQFMDERREGEPFYFWYGAHEPHLKYAEEGHPEEVLAKVEVPGFLPDTEASRRMLMDYSLEINHFDNHLGMMLDILEAEGELENTLLIVTADNGMPMPRAKANGYDNGIHVPLAVRWDKGGIKGQVVDTPVGFVDLSATVVEAAGLEIPESFIGQSMLPVLEGNIDTLEDTRPVFSGRERHSSSRYQNLSYPQRMMRRGDYLVVWSPEPNRFPAGTPRNIVDGELSPPHSAYFDIDDSEIKRELLTKREDPYIGKFFHLAVDKRPEWQFFNVREDPECLHDLAGDPEHAQLFAEYRGQLTQTLVSTGDPRALGIGQVWEDYPRLRGPMRYFPAPETEE
;
A
#
# COMPACT_ATOMS: atom_id res chain seq x y z
N MET A 1 -2.50 66.36 68.84
CA MET A 1 -2.30 67.27 67.72
C MET A 1 -1.54 66.58 66.70
N GLN A 2 -2.17 66.34 65.52
CA GLN A 2 -1.60 66.29 64.17
C GLN A 2 -0.51 65.27 63.93
N THR A 3 -0.57 64.41 62.93
CA THR A 3 -1.05 64.57 61.58
C THR A 3 -1.17 63.16 60.92
N PHE A 4 -2.37 62.88 60.41
CA PHE A 4 -2.62 61.88 59.41
C PHE A 4 -2.36 62.50 58.04
N THR A 5 -1.59 61.93 57.19
CA THR A 5 -1.84 61.86 55.71
C THR A 5 -0.70 61.17 54.96
N ARG A 6 -1.06 60.43 53.92
CA ARG A 6 -0.33 59.85 52.85
C ARG A 6 0.03 58.35 52.94
N ARG A 7 -0.95 57.53 52.75
CA ARG A 7 -0.77 56.18 52.16
C ARG A 7 -2.02 55.83 51.38
N SER A 8 -2.21 56.34 50.18
CA SER A 8 -3.22 55.89 49.25
C SER A 8 -2.93 56.39 47.82
N THR A 9 -1.85 56.00 47.21
CA THR A 9 -1.61 56.21 45.73
C THR A 9 -0.50 55.32 45.18
N LEU A 10 -0.44 54.06 45.56
CA LEU A 10 0.52 53.12 44.98
C LEU A 10 -0.06 51.73 44.71
N LEU A 11 -1.38 51.59 44.52
CA LEU A 11 -2.02 50.30 44.25
C LEU A 11 -2.81 50.26 42.92
N ALA A 12 -2.61 51.24 42.04
CA ALA A 12 -3.34 51.33 40.78
C ALA A 12 -2.45 51.18 39.52
N LEU A 13 -1.18 50.81 39.66
CA LEU A 13 -0.24 50.64 38.49
C LEU A 13 0.30 49.22 38.30
N LEU A 14 -0.23 48.23 38.99
CA LEU A 14 0.27 46.83 38.90
C LEU A 14 -0.74 45.84 38.29
N LEU A 15 -1.82 46.32 37.68
CA LEU A 15 -2.86 45.47 37.06
C LEU A 15 -3.04 45.66 35.55
N ALA A 16 -2.07 46.27 34.86
CA ALA A 16 -2.13 46.52 33.43
C ALA A 16 -0.98 45.84 32.63
N GLN A 17 -0.37 44.79 33.16
CA GLN A 17 0.73 44.07 32.45
C GLN A 17 0.57 42.56 32.44
N CYS A 18 -0.63 42.04 32.36
CA CYS A 18 -0.83 40.60 32.15
C CYS A 18 -1.95 40.35 31.14
N LEU A 19 -1.84 40.85 29.94
CA LEU A 19 -2.62 40.36 28.77
C LEU A 19 -1.89 40.77 27.46
N SER A 20 -0.61 40.51 27.37
CA SER A 20 -0.02 40.13 26.08
C SER A 20 -0.05 38.60 26.07
N VAL A 21 -1.21 38.02 25.84
CA VAL A 21 -1.30 36.73 25.19
C VAL A 21 -0.61 36.98 23.87
N SER A 22 0.62 36.51 23.76
CA SER A 22 1.29 36.29 22.50
C SER A 22 0.26 35.52 21.65
N ALA A 23 -0.30 36.18 20.63
CA ALA A 23 -0.80 35.45 19.47
C ALA A 23 0.41 34.68 19.01
N GLY A 24 0.51 33.42 19.44
CA GLY A 24 1.38 32.47 18.79
C GLY A 24 1.03 32.55 17.31
N ASP A 25 2.02 32.63 16.47
CA ASP A 25 1.87 32.38 15.06
C ASP A 25 0.90 31.18 14.96
N ASP A 26 -0.32 31.41 14.49
CA ASP A 26 -1.24 30.33 14.12
C ASP A 26 -0.59 29.67 12.90
N ALA A 27 0.37 28.78 13.16
CA ALA A 27 1.07 28.06 12.11
C ALA A 27 -0.02 27.34 11.30
N LYS A 28 -0.14 27.73 10.02
CA LYS A 28 -1.15 27.19 9.11
C LYS A 28 -1.09 25.66 9.17
N ARG A 29 -2.21 25.02 9.50
CA ARG A 29 -2.31 23.56 9.53
C ARG A 29 -1.90 22.99 8.15
N PRO A 30 -1.12 21.92 8.09
CA PRO A 30 -0.68 21.38 6.82
C PRO A 30 -1.84 20.76 6.04
N ASN A 31 -1.76 20.85 4.74
CA ASN A 31 -2.54 20.02 3.85
C ASN A 31 -1.87 18.66 3.71
N ILE A 32 -2.60 17.65 3.26
CA ILE A 32 -2.10 16.29 3.07
C ILE A 32 -2.58 15.78 1.71
N LEU A 33 -1.64 15.39 0.84
CA LEU A 33 -1.91 14.72 -0.41
C LEU A 33 -1.22 13.35 -0.40
N ILE A 34 -2.02 12.27 -0.48
CA ILE A 34 -1.52 10.92 -0.69
C ILE A 34 -1.81 10.52 -2.12
N ALA A 35 -0.77 10.30 -2.93
CA ALA A 35 -0.85 9.72 -4.26
C ALA A 35 -0.45 8.25 -4.20
N ILE A 36 -1.38 7.36 -4.59
CA ILE A 36 -1.20 5.92 -4.48
C ILE A 36 -1.58 5.23 -5.79
N SER A 37 -0.60 4.62 -6.44
CA SER A 37 -0.81 3.77 -7.61
C SER A 37 -1.35 2.40 -7.21
N ASP A 38 -1.95 1.67 -8.15
CA ASP A 38 -2.58 0.37 -7.93
C ASP A 38 -1.73 -0.73 -8.54
N ASP A 39 -1.10 -1.59 -7.72
CA ASP A 39 -0.22 -2.70 -8.16
C ASP A 39 1.16 -2.26 -8.69
N HIS A 40 1.94 -1.49 -7.94
CA HIS A 40 3.25 -0.98 -8.39
C HIS A 40 4.38 -1.40 -7.43
N SER A 41 5.25 -2.31 -7.89
CA SER A 41 6.42 -2.77 -7.11
C SER A 41 7.57 -1.78 -7.13
N TRP A 42 8.27 -1.69 -6.02
CA TRP A 42 9.68 -1.30 -6.03
C TRP A 42 10.49 -2.33 -6.84
N PRO A 43 11.46 -2.01 -7.70
CA PRO A 43 12.10 -0.71 -7.93
C PRO A 43 11.65 0.02 -9.22
N HIS A 44 10.41 -0.15 -9.67
CA HIS A 44 9.95 0.35 -10.97
C HIS A 44 9.64 1.85 -10.95
N THR A 45 10.64 2.67 -10.58
CA THR A 45 10.67 4.12 -10.75
C THR A 45 12.02 4.55 -11.30
N SER A 46 12.11 5.70 -11.95
CA SER A 46 13.40 6.21 -12.45
C SER A 46 14.36 6.58 -11.30
N ALA A 47 13.84 7.05 -10.15
CA ALA A 47 14.66 7.32 -8.96
C ALA A 47 15.34 6.07 -8.37
N GLN A 48 14.78 4.89 -8.57
CA GLN A 48 15.36 3.59 -8.19
C GLN A 48 16.17 2.92 -9.31
N GLY A 49 16.34 3.60 -10.44
CA GLY A 49 17.22 3.17 -11.52
C GLY A 49 16.58 2.25 -12.55
N SER A 50 15.25 2.14 -12.61
CA SER A 50 14.57 1.40 -13.69
C SER A 50 14.96 1.92 -15.06
N GLY A 51 15.41 1.03 -15.95
CA GLY A 51 15.81 1.38 -17.30
C GLY A 51 14.66 1.60 -18.29
N PHE A 52 13.42 1.29 -17.89
CA PHE A 52 12.25 1.30 -18.78
C PHE A 52 11.02 2.01 -18.21
N VAL A 53 11.06 2.48 -16.96
CA VAL A 53 9.99 3.24 -16.31
C VAL A 53 10.44 4.68 -16.08
N GLU A 54 9.62 5.64 -16.44
CA GLU A 54 9.88 7.07 -16.28
C GLU A 54 8.89 7.67 -15.28
N THR A 55 9.39 8.23 -14.17
CA THR A 55 8.58 8.82 -13.09
C THR A 55 9.12 10.18 -12.65
N PRO A 56 9.23 11.18 -13.58
CA PRO A 56 9.90 12.45 -13.28
C PRO A 56 9.23 13.24 -12.14
N ASN A 57 7.92 13.09 -11.92
CA ASN A 57 7.21 13.82 -10.88
C ASN A 57 7.36 13.17 -9.51
N LEU A 58 7.34 11.84 -9.42
CA LEU A 58 7.71 11.11 -8.20
C LEU A 58 9.17 11.40 -7.83
N ASP A 59 10.08 11.41 -8.80
CA ASP A 59 11.50 11.75 -8.61
C ASP A 59 11.67 13.18 -8.11
N ALA A 60 10.85 14.12 -8.58
CA ALA A 60 10.85 15.49 -8.09
C ALA A 60 10.40 15.56 -6.62
N VAL A 61 9.37 14.80 -6.22
CA VAL A 61 8.95 14.69 -4.82
C VAL A 61 10.08 14.12 -3.96
N ALA A 62 10.70 13.01 -4.39
CA ALA A 62 11.84 12.38 -3.71
C ALA A 62 13.03 13.34 -3.55
N SER A 63 13.37 14.07 -4.61
CA SER A 63 14.49 15.04 -4.61
C SER A 63 14.21 16.27 -3.75
N ALA A 64 12.94 16.69 -3.64
CA ALA A 64 12.52 17.78 -2.78
C ALA A 64 12.28 17.36 -1.32
N GLY A 65 12.34 16.07 -1.01
CA GLY A 65 12.09 15.51 0.30
C GLY A 65 12.91 14.25 0.56
N PHE A 66 12.23 13.14 0.77
CA PHE A 66 12.81 11.85 1.16
C PHE A 66 12.37 10.75 0.18
N ARG A 67 13.30 9.84 -0.16
CA ARG A 67 13.04 8.55 -0.77
C ARG A 67 13.27 7.47 0.28
N PHE A 68 12.30 6.59 0.48
CA PHE A 68 12.43 5.43 1.34
C PHE A 68 12.62 4.18 0.48
N ASP A 69 13.80 3.57 0.57
CA ASP A 69 14.16 2.43 -0.29
C ASP A 69 13.65 1.09 0.27
N ASN A 70 13.08 1.08 1.48
CA ASN A 70 12.53 -0.11 2.13
C ASN A 70 11.12 0.17 2.69
N ALA A 71 10.15 0.44 1.81
CA ALA A 71 8.76 0.68 2.18
C ALA A 71 7.87 -0.52 1.87
N TYR A 72 7.03 -0.93 2.83
CA TYR A 72 6.24 -2.15 2.74
C TYR A 72 4.74 -1.93 2.94
N SER A 73 3.96 -2.46 2.01
CA SER A 73 2.50 -2.43 2.07
C SER A 73 1.95 -3.35 3.15
N GLY A 74 0.76 -3.04 3.68
CA GLY A 74 0.13 -3.85 4.72
C GLY A 74 -0.38 -5.22 4.26
N SER A 75 -0.50 -5.41 2.94
CA SER A 75 -0.92 -6.67 2.30
C SER A 75 -0.50 -6.69 0.84
N PRO A 76 -0.18 -7.86 0.25
CA PRO A 76 0.04 -7.98 -1.20
C PRO A 76 -1.26 -7.93 -2.02
N GLY A 77 -2.22 -7.12 -1.63
CA GLY A 77 -3.50 -6.95 -2.32
C GLY A 77 -4.24 -5.70 -1.88
N CYS A 78 -4.95 -5.08 -2.80
CA CYS A 78 -5.47 -3.71 -2.74
C CYS A 78 -6.27 -3.36 -1.48
N SER A 79 -7.49 -3.93 -1.30
CA SER A 79 -8.38 -3.46 -0.22
C SER A 79 -7.84 -3.72 1.20
N PRO A 80 -7.20 -4.87 1.55
CA PRO A 80 -6.63 -5.04 2.87
C PRO A 80 -5.40 -4.15 3.10
N SER A 81 -4.59 -3.88 2.08
CA SER A 81 -3.47 -2.96 2.18
C SER A 81 -3.93 -1.52 2.40
N ARG A 82 -4.90 -1.05 1.59
CA ARG A 82 -5.51 0.27 1.75
C ARG A 82 -6.21 0.40 3.11
N ALA A 83 -6.81 -0.67 3.64
CA ALA A 83 -7.41 -0.68 4.97
C ALA A 83 -6.36 -0.56 6.08
N ALA A 84 -5.23 -1.26 5.96
CA ALA A 84 -4.12 -1.15 6.91
C ALA A 84 -3.54 0.28 6.94
N LEU A 85 -3.35 0.90 5.76
CA LEU A 85 -2.96 2.32 5.66
C LEU A 85 -3.97 3.26 6.30
N LEU A 86 -5.26 3.08 6.04
CA LEU A 86 -6.29 3.98 6.55
C LEU A 86 -6.48 3.89 8.07
N THR A 87 -6.27 2.71 8.67
CA THR A 87 -6.53 2.43 10.09
C THR A 87 -5.29 2.48 10.96
N GLY A 88 -4.08 2.52 10.38
CA GLY A 88 -2.83 2.41 11.14
C GLY A 88 -2.66 1.07 11.86
N GLN A 89 -3.32 0.00 11.38
CA GLN A 89 -3.33 -1.32 11.99
C GLN A 89 -2.90 -2.39 10.99
N HIS A 90 -2.28 -3.47 11.48
CA HIS A 90 -2.00 -4.62 10.63
C HIS A 90 -3.28 -5.24 10.10
N HIS A 91 -3.24 -5.81 8.89
CA HIS A 91 -4.41 -6.37 8.22
C HIS A 91 -5.15 -7.42 9.08
N TRP A 92 -4.44 -8.18 9.93
CA TRP A 92 -5.05 -9.20 10.80
C TRP A 92 -5.78 -8.62 12.02
N MET A 93 -5.61 -7.33 12.31
CA MET A 93 -6.27 -6.63 13.43
C MET A 93 -7.61 -5.99 13.02
N ILE A 94 -7.89 -5.89 11.71
CA ILE A 94 -9.02 -5.14 11.18
C ILE A 94 -10.15 -6.02 10.60
N GLY A 95 -10.21 -7.27 11.05
CA GLY A 95 -11.30 -8.19 10.74
C GLY A 95 -11.63 -8.28 9.26
N PRO A 96 -12.91 -8.13 8.84
CA PRO A 96 -13.28 -8.28 7.42
C PRO A 96 -12.61 -7.25 6.50
N ALA A 97 -12.19 -6.08 6.99
CA ALA A 97 -11.44 -5.11 6.18
C ALA A 97 -10.03 -5.61 5.82
N GLY A 98 -9.49 -6.58 6.56
CA GLY A 98 -8.22 -7.25 6.31
C GLY A 98 -8.27 -8.35 5.25
N THR A 99 -9.42 -8.60 4.60
CA THR A 99 -9.54 -9.57 3.51
C THR A 99 -10.17 -8.94 2.26
N HIS A 100 -9.68 -9.33 1.10
CA HIS A 100 -10.06 -8.69 -0.17
C HIS A 100 -11.53 -8.93 -0.54
N GLY A 101 -12.22 -7.85 -0.94
CA GLY A 101 -13.60 -7.91 -1.43
C GLY A 101 -14.66 -8.10 -0.36
N SER A 102 -14.37 -7.83 0.91
CA SER A 102 -15.30 -7.93 2.04
C SER A 102 -15.84 -6.55 2.47
N SER A 103 -16.16 -6.33 3.75
CA SER A 103 -16.68 -5.06 4.27
C SER A 103 -15.61 -4.26 5.03
N PHE A 104 -15.88 -2.97 5.23
CA PHE A 104 -15.08 -2.10 6.10
C PHE A 104 -15.94 -1.60 7.26
N PRO A 105 -15.93 -2.28 8.41
CA PRO A 105 -16.76 -1.90 9.54
C PRO A 105 -16.49 -0.48 10.06
N VAL A 106 -17.57 0.25 10.39
CA VAL A 106 -17.50 1.65 10.83
C VAL A 106 -16.77 1.85 12.16
N TYR A 107 -16.66 0.81 12.98
CA TYR A 107 -15.95 0.86 14.27
C TYR A 107 -14.41 0.86 14.14
N TYR A 108 -13.86 0.57 12.97
CA TYR A 108 -12.43 0.82 12.68
C TYR A 108 -12.26 2.28 12.28
N THR A 109 -11.78 3.08 13.21
CA THR A 109 -11.46 4.50 12.95
C THR A 109 -10.34 4.62 11.93
N THR A 110 -10.50 5.49 10.94
CA THR A 110 -9.46 5.83 9.98
C THR A 110 -8.84 7.18 10.32
N PHE A 111 -7.61 7.44 9.85
CA PHE A 111 -7.05 8.78 10.00
C PHE A 111 -7.91 9.83 9.24
N VAL A 112 -8.62 9.43 8.18
CA VAL A 112 -9.54 10.31 7.45
C VAL A 112 -10.72 10.73 8.34
N ASP A 113 -11.27 9.81 9.15
CA ASP A 113 -12.32 10.12 10.12
C ASP A 113 -11.82 11.14 11.17
N LEU A 114 -10.53 11.03 11.59
CA LEU A 114 -9.91 11.97 12.54
C LEU A 114 -9.72 13.34 11.92
N LEU A 115 -9.17 13.40 10.72
CA LEU A 115 -8.94 14.66 9.98
C LEU A 115 -10.25 15.39 9.71
N GLU A 116 -11.29 14.70 9.26
CA GLU A 116 -12.59 15.31 9.02
C GLU A 116 -13.22 15.85 10.32
N LYS A 117 -13.15 15.09 11.41
CA LYS A 117 -13.61 15.52 12.72
C LYS A 117 -12.89 16.79 13.20
N ASP A 118 -11.62 16.95 12.82
CA ASP A 118 -10.79 18.12 13.14
C ASP A 118 -10.98 19.28 12.13
N GLY A 119 -11.90 19.16 11.18
CA GLY A 119 -12.28 20.22 10.25
C GLY A 119 -11.45 20.28 8.98
N TYR A 120 -10.76 19.21 8.60
CA TYR A 120 -10.19 19.07 7.26
C TYR A 120 -11.29 18.82 6.22
N LYS A 121 -11.19 19.46 5.07
CA LYS A 121 -11.92 19.00 3.90
C LYS A 121 -11.27 17.70 3.39
N VAL A 122 -12.06 16.62 3.29
CA VAL A 122 -11.55 15.30 2.91
C VAL A 122 -12.15 14.84 1.59
N GLY A 123 -11.31 14.33 0.67
CA GLY A 123 -11.77 13.84 -0.62
C GLY A 123 -10.82 12.84 -1.27
N PHE A 124 -11.32 12.15 -2.29
CA PHE A 124 -10.49 11.28 -3.12
C PHE A 124 -10.93 11.28 -4.58
N THR A 125 -10.01 10.95 -5.47
CA THR A 125 -10.29 10.63 -6.88
C THR A 125 -9.72 9.27 -7.26
N GLY A 126 -10.33 8.63 -8.27
CA GLY A 126 -9.99 7.30 -8.73
C GLY A 126 -10.48 6.23 -7.77
N LYS A 127 -9.57 5.40 -7.28
CA LYS A 127 -9.83 4.28 -6.37
C LYS A 127 -9.54 4.68 -4.93
N GLY A 128 -10.59 4.83 -4.13
CA GLY A 128 -10.47 4.97 -2.68
C GLY A 128 -10.15 3.64 -2.00
N TRP A 129 -10.85 3.29 -0.89
CA TRP A 129 -10.80 1.94 -0.38
C TRP A 129 -11.67 1.01 -1.24
N GLY A 130 -11.08 -0.06 -1.72
CA GLY A 130 -11.73 -1.08 -2.54
C GLY A 130 -10.73 -2.08 -3.15
N PRO A 131 -11.24 -3.16 -3.77
CA PRO A 131 -12.66 -3.55 -3.85
C PRO A 131 -13.21 -4.05 -2.52
N GLY A 132 -14.48 -3.73 -2.27
CA GLY A 132 -15.22 -4.13 -1.06
C GLY A 132 -16.54 -3.41 -0.97
N ASP A 133 -17.27 -3.63 0.12
CA ASP A 133 -18.56 -2.98 0.40
C ASP A 133 -18.50 -2.26 1.76
N TRP A 134 -18.15 -0.99 1.75
CA TRP A 134 -18.11 -0.16 2.95
C TRP A 134 -19.51 0.16 3.51
N LEU A 135 -20.59 0.15 2.66
CA LEU A 135 -21.96 0.29 3.11
C LEU A 135 -22.39 -0.90 3.98
N ALA A 136 -22.00 -2.13 3.58
CA ALA A 136 -22.26 -3.33 4.39
C ALA A 136 -21.50 -3.29 5.73
N GLY A 137 -20.43 -2.47 5.85
CA GLY A 137 -19.72 -2.18 7.09
C GLY A 137 -20.38 -1.11 7.97
N GLY A 138 -21.50 -0.52 7.53
CA GLY A 138 -22.21 0.54 8.25
C GLY A 138 -21.67 1.95 8.02
N ARG A 139 -20.75 2.15 7.08
CA ARG A 139 -20.24 3.48 6.71
C ARG A 139 -21.19 4.16 5.74
N THR A 140 -21.22 5.49 5.78
CA THR A 140 -22.05 6.33 4.89
C THR A 140 -21.30 6.86 3.68
N LYS A 141 -19.97 6.75 3.68
CA LYS A 141 -19.07 7.13 2.59
C LYS A 141 -17.86 6.20 2.53
N ASN A 142 -17.11 6.27 1.45
CA ASN A 142 -15.85 5.54 1.32
C ASN A 142 -14.87 5.95 2.44
N PRO A 143 -14.15 5.01 3.09
CA PRO A 143 -13.17 5.32 4.11
C PRO A 143 -12.06 6.31 3.69
N ALA A 144 -11.80 6.43 2.39
CA ALA A 144 -10.81 7.38 1.84
C ALA A 144 -11.34 8.84 1.76
N GLY A 145 -12.64 9.08 1.99
CA GLY A 145 -13.23 10.43 1.96
C GLY A 145 -14.42 10.56 1.02
N VAL A 146 -14.71 11.78 0.58
CA VAL A 146 -15.75 12.12 -0.40
C VAL A 146 -15.22 11.89 -1.81
N GLU A 147 -16.01 11.24 -2.66
CA GLU A 147 -15.62 10.87 -4.02
C GLU A 147 -15.69 12.06 -5.00
N TYR A 148 -14.62 12.25 -5.77
CA TYR A 148 -14.48 13.20 -6.87
C TYR A 148 -14.06 12.44 -8.14
N ASN A 149 -15.03 11.87 -8.87
CA ASN A 149 -14.78 11.03 -10.06
C ASN A 149 -15.62 11.46 -11.27
N GLU A 150 -16.26 12.64 -11.22
CA GLU A 150 -17.16 13.11 -12.28
C GLU A 150 -16.39 13.61 -13.53
N LYS A 151 -15.20 14.19 -13.34
CA LYS A 151 -14.39 14.67 -14.46
C LYS A 151 -13.74 13.48 -15.17
N LYS A 152 -13.93 13.44 -16.49
CA LYS A 152 -13.45 12.37 -17.35
C LYS A 152 -12.73 12.94 -18.55
N LEU A 153 -11.68 12.26 -18.98
CA LEU A 153 -11.04 12.49 -20.28
C LEU A 153 -12.03 12.14 -21.41
N GLU A 154 -12.00 12.86 -22.52
CA GLU A 154 -12.82 12.54 -23.69
C GLU A 154 -12.59 11.10 -24.17
N GLN A 155 -11.32 10.71 -24.22
CA GLN A 155 -10.89 9.35 -24.56
C GLN A 155 -9.87 8.85 -23.54
N ALA A 156 -9.87 7.53 -23.28
CA ALA A 156 -8.78 6.92 -22.55
C ALA A 156 -7.48 7.10 -23.36
N PRO A 157 -6.37 7.48 -22.73
CA PRO A 157 -5.09 7.62 -23.43
C PRO A 157 -4.65 6.33 -24.13
N ARG A 158 -5.01 5.19 -23.54
CA ARG A 158 -4.73 3.85 -24.04
C ARG A 158 -5.79 2.87 -23.52
N VAL A 159 -5.95 1.71 -24.17
CA VAL A 159 -6.73 0.59 -23.63
C VAL A 159 -6.10 0.15 -22.31
N GLY A 160 -6.92 -0.06 -21.28
CA GLY A 160 -6.46 -0.36 -19.92
C GLY A 160 -6.47 0.87 -19.01
N ILE A 161 -6.03 2.02 -19.48
CA ILE A 161 -5.98 3.26 -18.71
C ILE A 161 -7.38 3.84 -18.48
N SER A 162 -7.65 4.27 -17.26
CA SER A 162 -8.91 4.88 -16.85
C SER A 162 -9.18 6.18 -17.61
N LYS A 163 -10.48 6.45 -17.87
CA LYS A 163 -10.91 7.76 -18.34
C LYS A 163 -11.03 8.81 -17.24
N THR A 164 -10.76 8.47 -15.98
CA THR A 164 -10.86 9.43 -14.89
C THR A 164 -9.79 10.51 -15.05
N ASP A 165 -10.23 11.77 -15.19
CA ASP A 165 -9.31 12.90 -15.16
C ASP A 165 -9.01 13.27 -13.71
N TYR A 166 -8.00 12.60 -13.15
CA TYR A 166 -7.65 12.71 -11.74
C TYR A 166 -7.28 14.15 -11.35
N ALA A 167 -6.51 14.83 -12.18
CA ALA A 167 -6.08 16.20 -11.91
C ALA A 167 -7.26 17.19 -11.98
N ALA A 168 -8.17 17.04 -12.95
CA ALA A 168 -9.37 17.88 -13.03
C ALA A 168 -10.32 17.66 -11.87
N ASN A 169 -10.43 16.42 -11.36
CA ASN A 169 -11.19 16.12 -10.13
C ASN A 169 -10.53 16.74 -8.90
N PHE A 170 -9.20 16.72 -8.80
CA PHE A 170 -8.47 17.42 -7.75
C PHE A 170 -8.66 18.93 -7.83
N ARG A 171 -8.61 19.53 -9.05
CA ARG A 171 -8.90 20.94 -9.27
C ARG A 171 -10.31 21.29 -8.76
N GLN A 172 -11.33 20.49 -9.10
CA GLN A 172 -12.69 20.69 -8.60
C GLN A 172 -12.74 20.66 -7.08
N PHE A 173 -12.04 19.70 -6.44
CA PHE A 173 -11.96 19.61 -4.97
C PHE A 173 -11.34 20.89 -4.38
N MET A 174 -10.26 21.40 -4.99
CA MET A 174 -9.60 22.64 -4.54
C MET A 174 -10.49 23.87 -4.72
N ASP A 175 -11.19 24.00 -5.85
CA ASP A 175 -12.12 25.10 -6.13
C ASP A 175 -13.30 25.18 -5.14
N GLU A 176 -13.72 24.03 -4.60
CA GLU A 176 -14.77 23.93 -3.60
C GLU A 176 -14.28 24.15 -2.17
N ARG A 177 -12.96 24.28 -1.93
CA ARG A 177 -12.34 24.48 -0.62
C ARG A 177 -12.54 25.94 -0.18
N ARG A 178 -12.85 26.14 1.10
CA ARG A 178 -12.85 27.48 1.69
C ARG A 178 -11.42 27.99 1.86
N GLU A 179 -11.24 29.30 1.75
CA GLU A 179 -9.93 29.92 1.99
C GLU A 179 -9.42 29.56 3.40
N GLY A 180 -8.16 29.10 3.49
CA GLY A 180 -7.53 28.68 4.75
C GLY A 180 -8.01 27.36 5.35
N GLU A 181 -8.97 26.69 4.72
CA GLU A 181 -9.42 25.37 5.17
C GLU A 181 -8.34 24.31 4.86
N PRO A 182 -7.80 23.58 5.84
CA PRO A 182 -6.86 22.50 5.56
C PRO A 182 -7.56 21.36 4.85
N PHE A 183 -6.83 20.64 4.01
CA PHE A 183 -7.40 19.52 3.27
C PHE A 183 -6.57 18.25 3.39
N TYR A 184 -7.26 17.13 3.21
CA TYR A 184 -6.73 15.83 2.88
C TYR A 184 -7.32 15.39 1.55
N PHE A 185 -6.45 14.99 0.63
CA PHE A 185 -6.87 14.43 -0.64
C PHE A 185 -6.13 13.14 -0.96
N TRP A 186 -6.88 12.11 -1.39
CA TRP A 186 -6.34 10.84 -1.82
C TRP A 186 -6.45 10.74 -3.34
N TYR A 187 -5.32 10.78 -4.00
CA TYR A 187 -5.20 10.42 -5.40
C TYR A 187 -4.93 8.91 -5.50
N GLY A 188 -5.96 8.11 -5.71
CA GLY A 188 -5.84 6.67 -5.92
C GLY A 188 -6.00 6.35 -7.39
N ALA A 189 -4.89 6.26 -8.14
CA ALA A 189 -4.97 5.83 -9.52
C ALA A 189 -5.52 4.40 -9.65
N HIS A 190 -6.06 4.06 -10.81
CA HIS A 190 -6.36 2.69 -11.17
C HIS A 190 -5.14 2.00 -11.81
N GLU A 191 -4.18 2.76 -12.25
CA GLU A 191 -2.95 2.36 -12.90
C GLU A 191 -1.86 2.05 -11.85
N PRO A 192 -0.99 1.07 -12.15
CA PRO A 192 -0.90 0.17 -13.30
C PRO A 192 -1.62 -1.19 -13.14
N HIS A 193 -2.83 -1.23 -12.59
CA HIS A 193 -3.61 -2.47 -12.45
C HIS A 193 -4.02 -3.04 -13.82
N LEU A 194 -3.93 -4.37 -13.98
CA LEU A 194 -4.40 -5.07 -15.18
C LEU A 194 -5.91 -4.78 -15.45
N LYS A 195 -6.38 -4.71 -16.74
CA LYS A 195 -5.74 -5.27 -17.95
C LYS A 195 -5.04 -4.19 -18.78
N TYR A 196 -3.96 -4.58 -19.46
CA TYR A 196 -3.22 -3.71 -20.38
C TYR A 196 -3.73 -3.83 -21.81
N ALA A 197 -3.19 -2.95 -22.69
CA ALA A 197 -3.56 -2.91 -24.09
C ALA A 197 -3.14 -4.15 -24.88
N GLU A 198 -2.09 -4.87 -24.44
CA GLU A 198 -1.47 -6.01 -25.14
C GLU A 198 -1.08 -5.65 -26.58
N GLU A 199 -0.62 -4.39 -26.80
CA GLU A 199 -0.19 -3.90 -28.10
C GLU A 199 1.28 -4.21 -28.36
N GLY A 200 1.67 -4.24 -29.65
CA GLY A 200 3.06 -4.40 -30.03
C GLY A 200 3.91 -3.18 -29.70
N HIS A 201 5.13 -3.39 -29.28
CA HIS A 201 6.15 -2.36 -29.07
C HIS A 201 7.35 -2.61 -29.99
N PRO A 202 8.07 -1.55 -30.39
CA PRO A 202 9.33 -1.70 -31.17
C PRO A 202 10.34 -2.56 -30.40
N GLU A 203 11.11 -3.36 -31.12
CA GLU A 203 12.09 -4.28 -30.53
C GLU A 203 13.14 -3.54 -29.68
N GLU A 204 13.58 -2.36 -30.13
CA GLU A 204 14.54 -1.53 -29.40
C GLU A 204 13.99 -0.96 -28.07
N VAL A 205 12.67 -0.88 -27.92
CA VAL A 205 12.00 -0.50 -26.67
C VAL A 205 11.92 -1.71 -25.75
N LEU A 206 11.49 -2.86 -26.27
CA LEU A 206 11.41 -4.11 -25.50
C LEU A 206 12.77 -4.57 -25.01
N ALA A 207 13.86 -4.27 -25.74
CA ALA A 207 15.22 -4.60 -25.34
C ALA A 207 15.69 -3.91 -24.06
N LYS A 208 15.04 -2.77 -23.67
CA LYS A 208 15.34 -2.05 -22.42
C LYS A 208 14.66 -2.65 -21.19
N VAL A 209 13.66 -3.50 -21.40
CA VAL A 209 12.87 -4.07 -20.29
C VAL A 209 13.70 -5.09 -19.54
N GLU A 210 13.84 -4.90 -18.24
CA GLU A 210 14.44 -5.86 -17.31
C GLU A 210 13.34 -6.77 -16.78
N VAL A 211 13.41 -8.06 -17.16
CA VAL A 211 12.43 -9.07 -16.74
C VAL A 211 12.86 -9.67 -15.41
N PRO A 212 12.04 -9.58 -14.33
CA PRO A 212 12.35 -10.22 -13.06
C PRO A 212 12.59 -11.72 -13.19
N GLY A 213 13.56 -12.28 -12.46
CA GLY A 213 13.98 -13.69 -12.56
C GLY A 213 12.91 -14.70 -12.14
N PHE A 214 11.80 -14.27 -11.57
CA PHE A 214 10.62 -15.11 -11.31
C PHE A 214 9.63 -15.17 -12.50
N LEU A 215 9.88 -14.45 -13.58
CA LEU A 215 9.11 -14.47 -14.82
C LEU A 215 9.98 -15.01 -15.97
N PRO A 216 9.39 -15.66 -16.98
CA PRO A 216 10.15 -16.06 -18.16
C PRO A 216 10.52 -14.83 -18.99
N ASP A 217 11.77 -14.71 -19.39
CA ASP A 217 12.20 -13.67 -20.33
C ASP A 217 11.74 -14.01 -21.75
N THR A 218 10.52 -13.60 -22.06
CA THR A 218 9.85 -13.81 -23.35
C THR A 218 9.33 -12.47 -23.88
N GLU A 219 8.95 -12.45 -25.15
CA GLU A 219 8.31 -11.28 -25.74
C GLU A 219 7.03 -10.89 -25.00
N ALA A 220 6.24 -11.88 -24.54
CA ALA A 220 5.02 -11.64 -23.74
C ALA A 220 5.33 -10.91 -22.43
N SER A 221 6.36 -11.35 -21.69
CA SER A 221 6.78 -10.71 -20.44
C SER A 221 7.28 -9.29 -20.69
N ARG A 222 8.12 -9.10 -21.71
CA ARG A 222 8.66 -7.78 -22.05
C ARG A 222 7.58 -6.81 -22.49
N ARG A 223 6.61 -7.24 -23.30
CA ARG A 223 5.45 -6.43 -23.68
C ARG A 223 4.61 -6.01 -22.50
N MET A 224 4.25 -6.95 -21.63
CA MET A 224 3.46 -6.66 -20.45
C MET A 224 4.14 -5.70 -19.48
N LEU A 225 5.46 -5.85 -19.27
CA LEU A 225 6.24 -4.94 -18.44
C LEU A 225 6.35 -3.55 -19.08
N MET A 226 6.40 -3.46 -20.40
CA MET A 226 6.37 -2.18 -21.11
C MET A 226 5.00 -1.51 -21.00
N ASP A 227 3.90 -2.24 -21.16
CA ASP A 227 2.55 -1.72 -20.94
C ASP A 227 2.36 -1.24 -19.49
N TYR A 228 2.84 -2.03 -18.53
CA TYR A 228 2.87 -1.66 -17.11
C TYR A 228 3.60 -0.33 -16.87
N SER A 229 4.74 -0.11 -17.52
CA SER A 229 5.49 1.14 -17.39
C SER A 229 4.71 2.35 -17.94
N LEU A 230 3.99 2.18 -19.03
CA LEU A 230 3.18 3.26 -19.63
C LEU A 230 2.00 3.67 -18.73
N GLU A 231 1.45 2.72 -17.97
CA GLU A 231 0.41 3.03 -16.99
C GLU A 231 0.98 3.72 -15.74
N ILE A 232 2.20 3.35 -15.29
CA ILE A 232 2.92 4.11 -14.26
C ILE A 232 3.18 5.54 -14.71
N ASN A 233 3.60 5.72 -15.96
CA ASN A 233 3.82 7.06 -16.51
C ASN A 233 2.52 7.90 -16.52
N HIS A 234 1.36 7.28 -16.76
CA HIS A 234 0.06 7.97 -16.65
C HIS A 234 -0.24 8.42 -15.23
N PHE A 235 -0.01 7.55 -14.23
CA PHE A 235 -0.09 7.93 -12.81
C PHE A 235 0.83 9.12 -12.50
N ASP A 236 2.09 9.03 -12.88
CA ASP A 236 3.09 10.07 -12.63
C ASP A 236 2.74 11.41 -13.30
N ASN A 237 2.22 11.40 -14.54
CA ASN A 237 1.78 12.59 -15.22
C ASN A 237 0.63 13.32 -14.47
N HIS A 238 -0.36 12.59 -13.97
CA HIS A 238 -1.43 13.19 -13.17
C HIS A 238 -0.94 13.69 -11.80
N LEU A 239 0.06 13.03 -11.21
CA LEU A 239 0.76 13.56 -10.03
C LEU A 239 1.38 14.92 -10.34
N GLY A 240 2.12 15.05 -11.45
CA GLY A 240 2.71 16.32 -11.88
C GLY A 240 1.67 17.44 -12.03
N MET A 241 0.55 17.15 -12.70
CA MET A 241 -0.55 18.13 -12.83
C MET A 241 -1.13 18.56 -11.48
N MET A 242 -1.18 17.66 -10.48
CA MET A 242 -1.64 18.00 -9.11
C MET A 242 -0.61 18.86 -8.37
N LEU A 243 0.69 18.60 -8.57
CA LEU A 243 1.76 19.44 -8.01
C LEU A 243 1.70 20.86 -8.60
N ASP A 244 1.46 21.00 -9.92
CA ASP A 244 1.27 22.29 -10.58
C ASP A 244 0.06 23.05 -10.00
N ILE A 245 -1.03 22.34 -9.69
CA ILE A 245 -2.21 22.92 -9.03
C ILE A 245 -1.84 23.46 -7.65
N LEU A 246 -1.12 22.68 -6.83
CA LEU A 246 -0.70 23.09 -5.50
C LEU A 246 0.25 24.29 -5.54
N GLU A 247 1.16 24.33 -6.52
CA GLU A 247 2.08 25.44 -6.70
C GLU A 247 1.33 26.72 -7.09
N ALA A 248 0.40 26.63 -8.05
CA ALA A 248 -0.42 27.76 -8.49
C ALA A 248 -1.30 28.35 -7.37
N GLU A 249 -1.78 27.51 -6.44
CA GLU A 249 -2.53 27.91 -5.26
C GLU A 249 -1.63 28.41 -4.09
N GLY A 250 -0.32 28.29 -4.20
CA GLY A 250 0.63 28.61 -3.12
C GLY A 250 0.51 27.68 -1.91
N GLU A 251 0.06 26.44 -2.13
CA GLU A 251 -0.18 25.45 -1.07
C GLU A 251 0.89 24.34 -1.04
N LEU A 252 1.77 24.26 -2.06
CA LEU A 252 2.73 23.16 -2.20
C LEU A 252 3.65 23.03 -0.98
N GLU A 253 4.23 24.13 -0.49
CA GLU A 253 5.13 24.14 0.66
C GLU A 253 4.42 23.84 2.00
N ASN A 254 3.09 24.04 2.07
CA ASN A 254 2.27 23.72 3.24
C ASN A 254 1.60 22.34 3.12
N THR A 255 2.03 21.49 2.21
CA THR A 255 1.42 20.18 1.97
C THR A 255 2.40 19.06 2.31
N LEU A 256 1.98 18.11 3.16
CA LEU A 256 2.62 16.81 3.30
C LEU A 256 2.24 15.99 2.07
N LEU A 257 3.23 15.70 1.21
CA LEU A 257 3.07 14.86 0.03
C LEU A 257 3.60 13.46 0.32
N ILE A 258 2.77 12.44 0.09
CA ILE A 258 3.16 11.03 0.18
C ILE A 258 2.82 10.39 -1.16
N VAL A 259 3.83 9.82 -1.83
CA VAL A 259 3.67 9.11 -3.10
C VAL A 259 4.10 7.68 -2.93
N THR A 260 3.19 6.73 -3.16
CA THR A 260 3.44 5.30 -2.95
C THR A 260 2.55 4.43 -3.86
N ALA A 261 2.55 3.11 -3.64
CA ALA A 261 1.64 2.16 -4.27
C ALA A 261 0.91 1.33 -3.20
N ASP A 262 -0.23 0.74 -3.50
CA ASP A 262 -0.99 -0.04 -2.51
C ASP A 262 -0.44 -1.45 -2.27
N ASN A 263 0.15 -2.07 -3.27
CA ASN A 263 0.86 -3.36 -3.23
C ASN A 263 1.71 -3.52 -4.50
N GLY A 264 2.47 -4.61 -4.56
CA GLY A 264 3.34 -4.90 -5.70
C GLY A 264 2.63 -5.28 -6.99
N MET A 265 3.42 -5.35 -8.06
CA MET A 265 3.01 -5.51 -9.48
C MET A 265 2.04 -6.66 -9.73
N PRO A 266 1.12 -6.55 -10.73
CA PRO A 266 0.07 -7.53 -10.98
C PRO A 266 0.57 -8.75 -11.77
N MET A 267 1.79 -9.16 -11.53
CA MET A 267 2.43 -10.28 -12.22
C MET A 267 2.34 -11.58 -11.40
N PRO A 268 2.40 -12.75 -12.05
CA PRO A 268 2.48 -14.03 -11.35
C PRO A 268 3.59 -14.01 -10.30
N ARG A 269 3.32 -14.54 -9.10
CA ARG A 269 4.24 -14.60 -7.95
C ARG A 269 4.54 -13.27 -7.24
N ALA A 270 4.08 -12.12 -7.75
CA ALA A 270 4.18 -10.83 -7.07
C ALA A 270 2.86 -10.51 -6.33
N LYS A 271 1.85 -9.92 -7.00
CA LYS A 271 0.54 -9.68 -6.39
C LYS A 271 -0.05 -10.92 -5.74
N ALA A 272 -0.74 -10.75 -4.64
CA ALA A 272 -1.29 -11.84 -3.85
C ALA A 272 -0.25 -12.87 -3.35
N ASN A 273 1.02 -12.48 -3.20
CA ASN A 273 2.08 -13.29 -2.61
C ASN A 273 2.91 -12.46 -1.64
N GLY A 274 3.33 -13.07 -0.54
CA GLY A 274 4.12 -12.44 0.52
C GLY A 274 5.62 -12.36 0.23
N TYR A 275 6.04 -12.33 -1.02
CA TYR A 275 7.43 -12.10 -1.43
C TYR A 275 7.70 -10.61 -1.61
N ASP A 276 8.97 -10.24 -1.65
CA ASP A 276 9.37 -8.82 -1.70
C ASP A 276 8.64 -8.06 -2.82
N ASN A 277 8.65 -8.56 -4.04
CA ASN A 277 7.96 -7.94 -5.17
C ASN A 277 6.42 -7.81 -5.03
N GLY A 278 5.81 -8.49 -4.05
CA GLY A 278 4.37 -8.39 -3.76
C GLY A 278 4.02 -7.35 -2.71
N ILE A 279 4.97 -6.99 -1.85
CA ILE A 279 4.75 -6.12 -0.68
C ILE A 279 5.68 -4.90 -0.62
N HIS A 280 6.80 -4.91 -1.33
CA HIS A 280 7.75 -3.82 -1.39
C HIS A 280 7.32 -2.80 -2.45
N VAL A 281 7.06 -1.57 -2.02
CA VAL A 281 6.45 -0.51 -2.83
C VAL A 281 7.32 0.74 -2.87
N PRO A 282 7.26 1.56 -3.93
CA PRO A 282 7.94 2.84 -3.94
C PRO A 282 7.36 3.75 -2.86
N LEU A 283 8.21 4.59 -2.25
CA LEU A 283 7.77 5.63 -1.33
C LEU A 283 8.65 6.87 -1.46
N ALA A 284 8.02 7.99 -1.79
CA ALA A 284 8.59 9.32 -1.71
C ALA A 284 7.73 10.21 -0.81
N VAL A 285 8.36 10.99 0.07
CA VAL A 285 7.67 11.89 0.99
C VAL A 285 8.32 13.27 0.91
N ARG A 286 7.51 14.31 0.67
CA ARG A 286 7.95 15.70 0.75
C ARG A 286 7.29 16.41 1.93
N TRP A 287 8.12 17.04 2.77
CA TRP A 287 7.70 17.80 3.94
C TRP A 287 8.58 19.06 4.08
N ASP A 288 8.15 20.16 3.45
CA ASP A 288 8.97 21.37 3.38
C ASP A 288 9.16 22.05 4.75
N LYS A 289 8.25 21.84 5.70
CA LYS A 289 8.40 22.35 7.08
C LYS A 289 9.62 21.78 7.81
N GLY A 290 10.04 20.56 7.46
CA GLY A 290 11.26 19.96 8.01
C GLY A 290 12.56 20.56 7.45
N GLY A 291 12.50 21.23 6.30
CA GLY A 291 13.65 21.89 5.66
C GLY A 291 14.70 20.94 5.07
N ILE A 292 14.45 19.63 5.07
CA ILE A 292 15.37 18.59 4.60
C ILE A 292 14.97 18.16 3.17
N LYS A 293 15.98 17.99 2.31
CA LYS A 293 15.75 17.62 0.88
C LYS A 293 16.75 16.57 0.41
N GLY A 294 16.30 15.73 -0.52
CA GLY A 294 17.15 14.78 -1.25
C GLY A 294 17.76 13.69 -0.38
N GLN A 295 17.09 13.27 0.70
CA GLN A 295 17.56 12.20 1.56
C GLN A 295 17.05 10.83 1.09
N VAL A 296 17.92 9.82 1.25
CA VAL A 296 17.55 8.41 1.07
C VAL A 296 17.54 7.75 2.43
N VAL A 297 16.46 7.04 2.75
CA VAL A 297 16.26 6.32 4.01
C VAL A 297 16.16 4.83 3.71
N ASP A 298 17.12 4.07 4.24
CA ASP A 298 17.19 2.61 4.08
C ASP A 298 16.43 1.86 5.20
N THR A 299 16.06 2.56 6.28
CA THR A 299 15.32 1.96 7.39
C THR A 299 13.95 1.47 6.92
N PRO A 300 13.56 0.21 7.21
CA PRO A 300 12.25 -0.32 6.82
C PRO A 300 11.08 0.45 7.44
N VAL A 301 10.10 0.82 6.62
CA VAL A 301 8.86 1.49 7.04
C VAL A 301 7.64 0.78 6.48
N GLY A 302 6.55 0.77 7.24
CA GLY A 302 5.29 0.15 6.85
C GLY A 302 4.14 1.15 6.73
N PHE A 303 3.05 0.73 6.15
CA PHE A 303 1.86 1.56 5.99
C PHE A 303 1.27 2.06 7.31
N VAL A 304 1.43 1.31 8.38
CA VAL A 304 1.00 1.76 9.72
C VAL A 304 1.77 2.98 10.19
N ASP A 305 3.04 3.13 9.75
CA ASP A 305 3.88 4.28 10.07
C ASP A 305 3.44 5.53 9.31
N LEU A 306 3.05 5.38 8.04
CA LEU A 306 2.47 6.46 7.25
C LEU A 306 1.20 7.00 7.90
N SER A 307 0.36 6.12 8.43
CA SER A 307 -0.87 6.51 9.13
C SER A 307 -0.58 7.35 10.37
N ALA A 308 0.37 6.91 11.20
CA ALA A 308 0.79 7.64 12.39
C ALA A 308 1.40 9.00 12.02
N THR A 309 2.20 9.05 10.94
CA THR A 309 2.82 10.28 10.42
C THR A 309 1.77 11.29 9.95
N VAL A 310 0.73 10.85 9.25
CA VAL A 310 -0.38 11.72 8.80
C VAL A 310 -1.11 12.34 9.98
N VAL A 311 -1.40 11.55 11.02
CA VAL A 311 -2.11 12.02 12.21
C VAL A 311 -1.26 13.04 12.97
N GLU A 312 0.02 12.74 13.22
CA GLU A 312 0.93 13.64 13.93
C GLU A 312 1.20 14.93 13.15
N ALA A 313 1.42 14.83 11.82
CA ALA A 313 1.61 16.00 10.97
C ALA A 313 0.41 16.97 10.98
N ALA A 314 -0.81 16.44 11.15
CA ALA A 314 -2.02 17.24 11.34
C ALA A 314 -2.11 17.88 12.73
N GLY A 315 -1.18 17.59 13.65
CA GLY A 315 -1.18 18.06 15.05
C GLY A 315 -2.17 17.31 15.93
N LEU A 316 -2.61 16.12 15.52
CA LEU A 316 -3.55 15.29 16.27
C LEU A 316 -2.83 14.24 17.12
N GLU A 317 -3.48 13.81 18.21
CA GLU A 317 -3.02 12.70 19.01
C GLU A 317 -3.20 11.38 18.24
N ILE A 318 -2.13 10.56 18.17
CA ILE A 318 -2.17 9.25 17.53
C ILE A 318 -2.98 8.30 18.43
N PRO A 319 -4.09 7.72 17.95
CA PRO A 319 -4.89 6.79 18.75
C PRO A 319 -4.09 5.54 19.16
N GLU A 320 -4.38 4.97 20.34
CA GLU A 320 -3.76 3.71 20.80
C GLU A 320 -3.96 2.53 19.82
N SER A 321 -5.02 2.57 19.01
CA SER A 321 -5.28 1.55 17.97
C SER A 321 -4.34 1.65 16.77
N PHE A 322 -3.67 2.80 16.57
CA PHE A 322 -2.67 2.98 15.52
C PHE A 322 -1.33 2.51 16.06
N ILE A 323 -0.81 1.44 15.50
CA ILE A 323 0.36 0.74 16.03
C ILE A 323 1.68 1.17 15.38
N GLY A 324 1.61 2.02 14.36
CA GLY A 324 2.79 2.52 13.63
C GLY A 324 3.56 3.56 14.42
N GLN A 325 4.83 3.71 14.09
CA GLN A 325 5.68 4.78 14.59
C GLN A 325 5.71 5.91 13.56
N SER A 326 5.37 7.12 13.98
CA SER A 326 5.42 8.29 13.10
C SER A 326 6.85 8.54 12.57
N MET A 327 6.94 8.83 11.28
CA MET A 327 8.17 9.24 10.62
C MET A 327 8.36 10.77 10.64
N LEU A 328 7.45 11.53 11.25
CA LEU A 328 7.55 13.00 11.27
C LEU A 328 8.89 13.49 11.83
N PRO A 329 9.45 12.92 12.93
CA PRO A 329 10.78 13.31 13.39
C PRO A 329 11.89 13.10 12.35
N VAL A 330 11.81 12.04 11.52
CA VAL A 330 12.76 11.81 10.41
C VAL A 330 12.61 12.91 9.36
N LEU A 331 11.37 13.24 9.00
CA LEU A 331 11.05 14.29 8.02
C LEU A 331 11.47 15.68 8.53
N GLU A 332 11.68 15.86 9.83
CA GLU A 332 12.19 17.06 10.50
C GLU A 332 13.71 17.01 10.79
N GLY A 333 14.40 15.98 10.29
CA GLY A 333 15.86 15.88 10.33
C GLY A 333 16.45 14.98 11.40
N ASN A 334 15.62 14.35 12.24
CA ASN A 334 16.07 13.37 13.25
C ASN A 334 16.10 11.96 12.64
N ILE A 335 17.00 11.73 11.67
CA ILE A 335 17.07 10.49 10.87
C ILE A 335 17.21 9.24 11.75
N ASP A 336 17.95 9.35 12.86
CA ASP A 336 18.23 8.23 13.78
C ASP A 336 17.01 7.85 14.67
N THR A 337 15.84 8.46 14.47
CA THR A 337 14.66 8.15 15.29
C THR A 337 14.07 6.78 14.97
N LEU A 338 14.26 6.29 13.74
CA LEU A 338 13.89 4.93 13.35
C LEU A 338 15.09 4.01 13.47
N GLU A 339 14.93 2.89 14.17
CA GLU A 339 15.98 1.88 14.28
C GLU A 339 16.12 1.09 12.97
N ASP A 340 17.32 0.94 12.42
CA ASP A 340 17.59 0.22 11.17
C ASP A 340 17.13 -1.25 11.19
N THR A 341 17.04 -1.83 12.39
CA THR A 341 16.63 -3.23 12.59
C THR A 341 15.18 -3.38 13.02
N ARG A 342 14.38 -2.31 12.94
CA ARG A 342 12.94 -2.41 13.26
C ARG A 342 12.23 -3.36 12.30
N PRO A 343 11.30 -4.19 12.79
CA PRO A 343 10.52 -5.05 11.93
C PRO A 343 9.35 -4.27 11.30
N VAL A 344 9.06 -4.58 10.04
CA VAL A 344 7.80 -4.20 9.38
C VAL A 344 7.04 -5.47 8.99
N PHE A 345 5.72 -5.38 8.95
CA PHE A 345 4.86 -6.54 8.81
C PHE A 345 3.87 -6.36 7.68
N SER A 346 3.57 -7.46 7.00
CA SER A 346 2.53 -7.55 6.00
C SER A 346 1.78 -8.87 6.14
N GLY A 347 0.65 -9.03 5.49
CA GLY A 347 -0.03 -10.30 5.52
C GLY A 347 -1.18 -10.40 4.53
N ARG A 348 -1.63 -11.63 4.32
CA ARG A 348 -2.64 -11.97 3.35
C ARG A 348 -3.64 -12.96 3.93
N GLU A 349 -4.90 -12.82 3.53
CA GLU A 349 -5.94 -13.83 3.63
C GLU A 349 -6.47 -14.18 2.22
N ARG A 350 -7.78 -14.12 2.01
CA ARG A 350 -8.36 -14.34 0.69
C ARG A 350 -8.07 -13.15 -0.23
N HIS A 351 -7.60 -13.43 -1.45
CA HIS A 351 -7.46 -12.42 -2.50
C HIS A 351 -8.66 -12.47 -3.46
N SER A 352 -8.87 -13.58 -4.13
CA SER A 352 -10.04 -13.75 -5.01
C SER A 352 -10.85 -15.01 -4.64
N SER A 353 -11.96 -15.25 -5.33
CA SER A 353 -12.65 -16.56 -5.26
C SER A 353 -11.86 -17.56 -6.07
N SER A 354 -10.94 -18.30 -5.42
CA SER A 354 -9.95 -19.17 -6.07
C SER A 354 -9.91 -20.57 -5.49
N ARG A 355 -10.68 -20.88 -4.43
CA ARG A 355 -10.63 -22.17 -3.73
C ARG A 355 -12.02 -22.61 -3.29
N TYR A 356 -12.14 -23.90 -2.99
CA TYR A 356 -13.36 -24.52 -2.46
C TYR A 356 -13.95 -23.69 -1.31
N GLN A 357 -15.26 -23.49 -1.31
CA GLN A 357 -15.97 -22.67 -0.33
C GLN A 357 -15.33 -21.28 -0.07
N ASN A 358 -14.63 -20.75 -1.07
CA ASN A 358 -13.97 -19.44 -1.01
C ASN A 358 -12.88 -19.34 0.07
N LEU A 359 -12.23 -20.47 0.42
CA LEU A 359 -11.14 -20.55 1.37
C LEU A 359 -10.00 -19.57 1.02
N SER A 360 -9.41 -18.99 2.02
CA SER A 360 -8.26 -18.09 1.91
C SER A 360 -6.96 -18.85 1.64
N TYR A 361 -5.90 -18.10 1.32
CA TYR A 361 -4.51 -18.55 1.41
C TYR A 361 -3.78 -17.59 2.34
N PRO A 362 -3.74 -17.87 3.63
CA PRO A 362 -3.14 -16.97 4.60
C PRO A 362 -1.62 -16.95 4.51
N GLN A 363 -1.05 -15.75 4.64
CA GLN A 363 0.38 -15.54 4.82
C GLN A 363 0.61 -14.44 5.86
N ARG A 364 1.73 -14.52 6.60
CA ARG A 364 2.24 -13.46 7.47
C ARG A 364 3.70 -13.25 7.17
N MET A 365 4.09 -12.01 7.00
CA MET A 365 5.44 -11.62 6.64
C MET A 365 6.01 -10.66 7.66
N MET A 366 7.32 -10.81 7.93
CA MET A 366 8.10 -9.84 8.66
C MET A 366 9.40 -9.57 7.91
N ARG A 367 9.61 -8.30 7.57
CA ARG A 367 10.85 -7.77 7.01
C ARG A 367 11.63 -7.08 8.14
N ARG A 368 12.88 -7.46 8.35
CA ARG A 368 13.79 -6.82 9.33
C ARG A 368 15.23 -6.88 8.81
N GLY A 369 15.97 -5.78 8.87
CA GLY A 369 17.32 -5.70 8.29
C GLY A 369 17.29 -6.18 6.83
N ASP A 370 18.08 -7.16 6.44
CA ASP A 370 18.18 -7.66 5.07
C ASP A 370 17.28 -8.90 4.80
N TYR A 371 16.52 -9.37 5.81
CA TYR A 371 15.82 -10.65 5.70
C TYR A 371 14.30 -10.51 5.76
N LEU A 372 13.63 -11.39 5.03
CA LEU A 372 12.19 -11.59 4.98
C LEU A 372 11.86 -13.00 5.45
N VAL A 373 11.01 -13.12 6.49
CA VAL A 373 10.41 -14.40 6.87
C VAL A 373 8.94 -14.43 6.46
N VAL A 374 8.50 -15.55 5.89
CA VAL A 374 7.11 -15.79 5.46
C VAL A 374 6.57 -17.01 6.17
N TRP A 375 5.42 -16.87 6.81
CA TRP A 375 4.64 -17.95 7.38
C TRP A 375 3.37 -18.18 6.57
N SER A 376 3.16 -19.39 6.08
CA SER A 376 1.99 -19.86 5.34
C SER A 376 1.29 -20.97 6.15
N PRO A 377 0.34 -20.65 7.07
CA PRO A 377 -0.25 -21.63 7.98
C PRO A 377 -1.11 -22.70 7.30
N GLU A 378 -1.38 -22.57 6.02
CA GLU A 378 -2.17 -23.52 5.23
C GLU A 378 -1.36 -24.05 4.01
N PRO A 379 -0.22 -24.73 4.25
CA PRO A 379 0.72 -25.11 3.19
C PRO A 379 0.13 -26.10 2.17
N ASN A 380 -0.93 -26.83 2.54
CA ASN A 380 -1.62 -27.76 1.66
C ASN A 380 -2.54 -27.07 0.62
N ARG A 381 -2.81 -25.77 0.77
CA ARG A 381 -3.58 -24.99 -0.20
C ARG A 381 -2.67 -24.47 -1.31
N PHE A 382 -3.20 -24.35 -2.54
CA PHE A 382 -2.48 -23.73 -3.65
C PHE A 382 -2.42 -22.20 -3.50
N PRO A 383 -1.23 -21.56 -3.55
CA PRO A 383 -1.09 -20.11 -3.33
C PRO A 383 -1.78 -19.26 -4.39
N ALA A 384 -1.78 -19.72 -5.64
CA ALA A 384 -2.40 -19.05 -6.79
C ALA A 384 -3.90 -19.40 -6.98
N GLY A 385 -4.47 -20.22 -6.10
CA GLY A 385 -5.80 -20.82 -6.26
C GLY A 385 -5.72 -22.24 -6.81
N THR A 386 -6.83 -22.98 -6.76
CA THR A 386 -6.88 -24.37 -7.25
C THR A 386 -6.67 -24.42 -8.77
N PRO A 387 -6.08 -25.53 -9.29
CA PRO A 387 -5.80 -25.68 -10.71
C PRO A 387 -7.04 -25.78 -11.60
N ARG A 388 -8.19 -26.14 -11.04
CA ARG A 388 -9.46 -26.36 -11.75
C ARG A 388 -10.63 -25.75 -10.97
N ASN A 389 -11.63 -25.28 -11.70
CA ASN A 389 -12.91 -24.82 -11.13
C ASN A 389 -14.08 -25.60 -11.75
N ILE A 390 -15.28 -25.34 -11.26
CA ILE A 390 -16.52 -25.90 -11.80
C ILE A 390 -17.22 -24.79 -12.61
N VAL A 391 -17.51 -25.09 -13.87
CA VAL A 391 -18.25 -24.21 -14.80
C VAL A 391 -19.45 -24.99 -15.31
N ASP A 392 -20.64 -24.44 -15.15
CA ASP A 392 -21.93 -25.09 -15.57
C ASP A 392 -22.09 -26.54 -15.04
N GLY A 393 -21.56 -26.79 -13.83
CA GLY A 393 -21.61 -28.10 -13.18
C GLY A 393 -20.51 -29.08 -13.61
N GLU A 394 -19.69 -28.71 -14.57
CA GLU A 394 -18.60 -29.54 -15.08
C GLU A 394 -17.23 -29.05 -14.59
N LEU A 395 -16.31 -29.98 -14.36
CA LEU A 395 -14.96 -29.68 -13.95
C LEU A 395 -14.15 -29.15 -15.14
N SER A 396 -13.60 -27.94 -14.99
CA SER A 396 -12.79 -27.30 -16.03
C SER A 396 -11.53 -28.12 -16.37
N PRO A 397 -10.89 -27.89 -17.53
CA PRO A 397 -9.64 -28.56 -17.91
C PRO A 397 -8.55 -28.42 -16.82
N PRO A 398 -7.61 -29.35 -16.72
CA PRO A 398 -6.46 -29.22 -15.83
C PRO A 398 -5.69 -27.90 -16.07
N HIS A 399 -5.27 -27.24 -15.00
CA HIS A 399 -4.50 -26.00 -15.03
C HIS A 399 -5.17 -24.81 -15.74
N SER A 400 -6.52 -24.72 -15.71
CA SER A 400 -7.27 -23.63 -16.35
C SER A 400 -7.73 -22.53 -15.37
N ALA A 401 -7.49 -22.70 -14.07
CA ALA A 401 -8.01 -21.78 -13.05
C ALA A 401 -6.92 -20.84 -12.47
N TYR A 402 -6.42 -21.04 -11.25
CA TYR A 402 -5.45 -20.17 -10.59
C TYR A 402 -5.84 -18.69 -10.57
N PHE A 403 -7.04 -18.39 -10.02
CA PHE A 403 -7.65 -17.05 -10.13
C PHE A 403 -7.08 -16.01 -9.16
N ASP A 404 -6.09 -16.33 -8.32
CA ASP A 404 -5.30 -15.34 -7.59
C ASP A 404 -4.16 -14.74 -8.44
N ILE A 405 -3.93 -15.28 -9.64
CA ILE A 405 -3.15 -14.64 -10.70
C ILE A 405 -4.13 -13.99 -11.66
N ASP A 406 -4.00 -12.69 -11.89
CA ASP A 406 -4.84 -11.94 -12.82
C ASP A 406 -4.70 -12.47 -14.26
N ASP A 407 -5.75 -12.36 -15.06
CA ASP A 407 -5.73 -12.77 -16.47
C ASP A 407 -4.80 -11.85 -17.27
N SER A 408 -3.79 -12.45 -17.86
CA SER A 408 -2.70 -11.75 -18.52
C SER A 408 -2.04 -12.62 -19.57
N GLU A 409 -1.28 -11.99 -20.48
CA GLU A 409 -0.53 -12.72 -21.51
C GLU A 409 0.51 -13.67 -20.86
N ILE A 410 1.23 -13.21 -19.82
CA ILE A 410 2.17 -14.06 -19.08
C ILE A 410 1.46 -15.26 -18.44
N LYS A 411 0.30 -15.05 -17.79
CA LYS A 411 -0.46 -16.17 -17.23
C LYS A 411 -0.84 -17.18 -18.30
N ARG A 412 -1.37 -16.72 -19.43
CA ARG A 412 -1.75 -17.60 -20.55
C ARG A 412 -0.55 -18.37 -21.10
N GLU A 413 0.62 -17.72 -21.20
CA GLU A 413 1.86 -18.36 -21.63
C GLU A 413 2.31 -19.45 -20.64
N LEU A 414 2.35 -19.14 -19.33
CA LEU A 414 2.70 -20.10 -18.28
C LEU A 414 1.79 -21.34 -18.32
N LEU A 415 0.49 -21.16 -18.48
CA LEU A 415 -0.49 -22.26 -18.49
C LEU A 415 -0.38 -23.13 -19.76
N THR A 416 -0.19 -22.51 -20.92
CA THR A 416 -0.18 -23.22 -22.21
C THR A 416 1.15 -23.89 -22.51
N LYS A 417 2.27 -23.30 -22.03
CA LYS A 417 3.62 -23.79 -22.23
C LYS A 417 4.25 -24.41 -20.98
N ARG A 418 3.46 -24.84 -19.99
CA ARG A 418 3.95 -25.40 -18.71
C ARG A 418 4.85 -26.62 -18.83
N GLU A 419 4.72 -27.38 -19.96
CA GLU A 419 5.56 -28.54 -20.25
C GLU A 419 6.87 -28.17 -20.99
N ASP A 420 7.04 -26.90 -21.38
CA ASP A 420 8.28 -26.41 -21.96
C ASP A 420 9.40 -26.37 -20.91
N PRO A 421 10.62 -26.86 -21.19
CA PRO A 421 11.69 -26.92 -20.20
C PRO A 421 12.11 -25.56 -19.61
N TYR A 422 11.95 -24.47 -20.37
CA TYR A 422 12.25 -23.12 -19.90
C TYR A 422 11.07 -22.48 -19.17
N ILE A 423 9.87 -22.50 -19.75
CA ILE A 423 8.68 -21.86 -19.19
C ILE A 423 8.16 -22.62 -17.96
N GLY A 424 8.24 -23.95 -17.96
CA GLY A 424 7.70 -24.82 -16.91
C GLY A 424 8.24 -24.50 -15.52
N LYS A 425 9.51 -24.10 -15.37
CA LYS A 425 10.07 -23.71 -14.08
C LYS A 425 9.36 -22.47 -13.48
N PHE A 426 8.97 -21.50 -14.32
CA PHE A 426 8.24 -20.30 -13.88
C PHE A 426 6.77 -20.61 -13.57
N PHE A 427 6.17 -21.56 -14.32
CA PHE A 427 4.87 -22.08 -13.98
C PHE A 427 4.87 -22.68 -12.57
N HIS A 428 5.81 -23.58 -12.27
CA HIS A 428 5.96 -24.18 -10.94
C HIS A 428 6.23 -23.12 -9.85
N LEU A 429 7.11 -22.15 -10.11
CA LEU A 429 7.35 -21.03 -9.22
C LEU A 429 6.06 -20.23 -8.91
N ALA A 430 5.15 -20.11 -9.86
CA ALA A 430 3.92 -19.32 -9.70
C ALA A 430 2.81 -20.07 -8.94
N VAL A 431 2.67 -21.40 -9.14
CA VAL A 431 1.46 -22.13 -8.74
C VAL A 431 1.65 -23.22 -7.70
N ASP A 432 2.87 -23.77 -7.54
CA ASP A 432 3.09 -24.90 -6.63
C ASP A 432 2.83 -24.52 -5.17
N LYS A 433 2.43 -25.51 -4.38
CA LYS A 433 2.26 -25.38 -2.93
C LYS A 433 3.57 -24.91 -2.28
N ARG A 434 3.46 -24.14 -1.21
CA ARG A 434 4.60 -23.57 -0.49
C ARG A 434 4.82 -24.32 0.82
N PRO A 435 6.07 -24.40 1.34
CA PRO A 435 6.29 -24.85 2.70
C PRO A 435 5.63 -23.88 3.69
N GLU A 436 5.38 -24.35 4.91
CA GLU A 436 4.78 -23.55 5.97
C GLU A 436 5.62 -22.31 6.30
N TRP A 437 6.94 -22.45 6.28
CA TRP A 437 7.88 -21.36 6.56
C TRP A 437 8.89 -21.21 5.44
N GLN A 438 9.18 -19.95 5.09
CA GLN A 438 10.23 -19.58 4.14
C GLN A 438 11.04 -18.42 4.70
N PHE A 439 12.32 -18.32 4.29
CA PHE A 439 13.24 -17.30 4.77
C PHE A 439 14.17 -16.85 3.65
N PHE A 440 14.29 -15.55 3.42
CA PHE A 440 15.04 -14.99 2.29
C PHE A 440 15.94 -13.85 2.73
N ASN A 441 17.15 -13.75 2.14
CA ASN A 441 17.96 -12.55 2.18
C ASN A 441 17.57 -11.67 0.98
N VAL A 442 16.67 -10.71 1.17
CA VAL A 442 16.12 -9.91 0.07
C VAL A 442 17.06 -8.81 -0.44
N ARG A 443 18.20 -8.58 0.22
CA ARG A 443 19.27 -7.74 -0.32
C ARG A 443 20.03 -8.46 -1.44
N GLU A 444 20.30 -9.75 -1.26
CA GLU A 444 21.03 -10.59 -2.23
C GLU A 444 20.09 -11.26 -3.22
N ASP A 445 18.86 -11.56 -2.80
CA ASP A 445 17.81 -12.24 -3.55
C ASP A 445 16.47 -11.49 -3.43
N PRO A 446 16.34 -10.29 -4.02
CA PRO A 446 15.12 -9.47 -3.94
C PRO A 446 13.92 -10.16 -4.58
N GLU A 447 14.14 -11.19 -5.38
CA GLU A 447 13.11 -11.97 -6.04
C GLU A 447 12.65 -13.18 -5.23
N CYS A 448 13.25 -13.43 -4.06
CA CYS A 448 12.93 -14.53 -3.15
C CYS A 448 12.94 -15.91 -3.85
N LEU A 449 13.98 -16.19 -4.63
CA LEU A 449 14.13 -17.46 -5.37
C LEU A 449 14.86 -18.53 -4.55
N HIS A 450 15.65 -18.14 -3.54
CA HIS A 450 16.50 -19.01 -2.74
C HIS A 450 16.00 -19.04 -1.29
N ASP A 451 15.21 -20.06 -0.94
CA ASP A 451 14.68 -20.25 0.41
C ASP A 451 15.77 -20.77 1.36
N LEU A 452 16.13 -19.96 2.35
CA LEU A 452 17.17 -20.24 3.35
C LEU A 452 16.61 -20.93 4.61
N ALA A 453 15.30 -21.23 4.69
CA ALA A 453 14.70 -21.82 5.89
C ALA A 453 15.28 -23.21 6.25
N GLY A 454 15.79 -23.95 5.25
CA GLY A 454 16.45 -25.23 5.42
C GLY A 454 17.98 -25.18 5.52
N ASP A 455 18.58 -23.99 5.41
CA ASP A 455 20.03 -23.83 5.40
C ASP A 455 20.59 -23.85 6.84
N PRO A 456 21.50 -24.79 7.18
CA PRO A 456 22.12 -24.87 8.51
C PRO A 456 22.87 -23.59 8.92
N GLU A 457 23.46 -22.86 7.99
CA GLU A 457 24.20 -21.61 8.26
C GLU A 457 23.24 -20.49 8.72
N HIS A 458 22.00 -20.51 8.29
CA HIS A 458 20.96 -19.55 8.63
C HIS A 458 20.02 -20.02 9.77
N ALA A 459 20.16 -21.23 10.27
CA ALA A 459 19.21 -21.85 11.20
C ALA A 459 18.95 -21.01 12.48
N GLN A 460 20.00 -20.42 13.08
CA GLN A 460 19.86 -19.59 14.28
C GLN A 460 19.11 -18.29 13.98
N LEU A 461 19.49 -17.61 12.91
CA LEU A 461 18.86 -16.34 12.48
C LEU A 461 17.39 -16.58 12.10
N PHE A 462 17.11 -17.64 11.35
CA PHE A 462 15.75 -18.02 11.00
C PHE A 462 14.89 -18.31 12.23
N ALA A 463 15.44 -19.03 13.24
CA ALA A 463 14.71 -19.30 14.48
C ALA A 463 14.37 -18.01 15.24
N GLU A 464 15.27 -17.02 15.26
CA GLU A 464 15.03 -15.69 15.84
C GLU A 464 13.89 -14.96 15.13
N TYR A 465 13.94 -14.86 13.79
CA TYR A 465 12.92 -14.19 12.99
C TYR A 465 11.54 -14.84 13.11
N ARG A 466 11.50 -16.17 13.06
CA ARG A 466 10.30 -16.96 13.27
C ARG A 466 9.72 -16.72 14.67
N GLY A 467 10.57 -16.69 15.70
CA GLY A 467 10.18 -16.39 17.10
C GLY A 467 9.57 -15.00 17.23
N GLN A 468 10.21 -13.99 16.66
CA GLN A 468 9.75 -12.60 16.70
C GLN A 468 8.42 -12.42 15.95
N LEU A 469 8.29 -12.96 14.73
CA LEU A 469 7.02 -12.93 13.99
C LEU A 469 5.90 -13.59 14.81
N THR A 470 6.11 -14.81 15.30
CA THR A 470 5.11 -15.53 16.10
C THR A 470 4.70 -14.72 17.35
N GLN A 471 5.65 -14.16 18.08
CA GLN A 471 5.38 -13.35 19.26
C GLN A 471 4.53 -12.10 18.91
N THR A 472 4.87 -11.42 17.84
CA THR A 472 4.11 -10.23 17.39
C THR A 472 2.67 -10.63 17.02
N LEU A 473 2.49 -11.67 16.23
CA LEU A 473 1.17 -12.15 15.82
C LEU A 473 0.29 -12.50 17.03
N VAL A 474 0.85 -13.22 18.02
CA VAL A 474 0.12 -13.57 19.24
C VAL A 474 -0.22 -12.32 20.07
N SER A 475 0.75 -11.41 20.27
CA SER A 475 0.54 -10.21 21.10
C SER A 475 -0.41 -9.20 20.48
N THR A 476 -0.52 -9.18 19.13
CA THR A 476 -1.45 -8.31 18.40
C THR A 476 -2.77 -9.00 18.02
N GLY A 477 -2.99 -10.22 18.52
CA GLY A 477 -4.29 -10.91 18.42
C GLY A 477 -4.59 -11.51 17.04
N ASP A 478 -3.57 -11.93 16.27
CA ASP A 478 -3.81 -12.58 14.98
C ASP A 478 -4.60 -13.90 15.14
N PRO A 479 -5.80 -14.04 14.56
CA PRO A 479 -6.62 -15.23 14.66
C PRO A 479 -5.92 -16.53 14.21
N ARG A 480 -5.02 -16.44 13.19
CA ARG A 480 -4.26 -17.62 12.74
C ARG A 480 -3.28 -18.09 13.80
N ALA A 481 -2.52 -17.16 14.37
CA ALA A 481 -1.54 -17.48 15.42
C ALA A 481 -2.21 -17.95 16.74
N LEU A 482 -3.44 -17.52 17.00
CA LEU A 482 -4.23 -17.92 18.16
C LEU A 482 -5.03 -19.23 17.95
N GLY A 483 -4.93 -19.87 16.77
CA GLY A 483 -5.64 -21.12 16.46
C GLY A 483 -7.15 -20.96 16.20
N ILE A 484 -7.63 -19.75 15.99
CA ILE A 484 -9.03 -19.43 15.67
C ILE A 484 -9.18 -18.87 14.26
N GLY A 485 -8.28 -19.26 13.35
CA GLY A 485 -8.20 -18.74 11.97
C GLY A 485 -9.44 -18.99 11.12
N GLN A 486 -10.36 -19.86 11.55
CA GLN A 486 -11.63 -20.11 10.86
C GLN A 486 -12.44 -18.82 10.65
N VAL A 487 -12.33 -17.83 11.53
CA VAL A 487 -13.04 -16.54 11.40
C VAL A 487 -12.79 -15.85 10.05
N TRP A 488 -11.62 -16.06 9.46
CA TRP A 488 -11.28 -15.49 8.15
C TRP A 488 -12.07 -16.12 7.00
N GLU A 489 -12.39 -17.40 7.12
CA GLU A 489 -13.17 -18.13 6.12
C GLU A 489 -14.65 -17.74 6.18
N ASP A 490 -15.14 -17.29 7.36
CA ASP A 490 -16.52 -16.90 7.61
C ASP A 490 -16.85 -15.49 7.07
N TYR A 491 -15.85 -14.64 6.81
CA TYR A 491 -16.09 -13.32 6.25
C TYR A 491 -16.61 -13.40 4.82
N PRO A 492 -17.77 -12.76 4.52
CA PRO A 492 -18.38 -12.84 3.19
C PRO A 492 -17.51 -12.14 2.14
N ARG A 493 -17.54 -12.67 0.92
CA ARG A 493 -17.07 -11.95 -0.25
C ARG A 493 -18.23 -11.12 -0.80
N LEU A 494 -18.14 -9.80 -0.75
CA LEU A 494 -19.21 -8.86 -1.12
C LEU A 494 -18.99 -8.22 -2.50
N ARG A 495 -17.75 -8.29 -3.01
CA ARG A 495 -17.40 -7.73 -4.33
C ARG A 495 -16.52 -8.69 -5.13
N GLY A 496 -16.67 -8.62 -6.45
CA GLY A 496 -16.00 -9.49 -7.42
C GLY A 496 -16.74 -10.81 -7.65
N PRO A 497 -16.36 -11.56 -8.68
CA PRO A 497 -17.04 -12.79 -9.05
C PRO A 497 -16.89 -13.87 -7.98
N MET A 498 -17.95 -14.62 -7.76
CA MET A 498 -17.93 -15.90 -7.02
C MET A 498 -17.74 -17.04 -8.01
N ARG A 499 -16.92 -18.00 -7.64
CA ARG A 499 -16.63 -19.18 -8.46
C ARG A 499 -16.79 -20.45 -7.62
N TYR A 500 -17.01 -21.57 -8.28
CA TYR A 500 -17.18 -22.87 -7.66
C TYR A 500 -15.94 -23.76 -7.91
N PHE A 501 -15.58 -24.54 -6.93
CA PHE A 501 -14.40 -25.40 -6.97
C PHE A 501 -14.71 -26.77 -6.39
N PRO A 502 -14.04 -27.84 -6.85
CA PRO A 502 -14.16 -29.15 -6.22
C PRO A 502 -13.66 -29.09 -4.76
N ALA A 503 -14.22 -29.97 -3.92
CA ALA A 503 -13.67 -30.16 -2.59
C ALA A 503 -12.20 -30.59 -2.69
N PRO A 504 -11.34 -30.21 -1.72
CA PRO A 504 -10.01 -30.77 -1.63
C PRO A 504 -10.08 -32.29 -1.59
N GLU A 505 -9.19 -32.98 -2.34
CA GLU A 505 -9.05 -34.42 -2.20
C GLU A 505 -8.59 -34.68 -0.76
N THR A 506 -9.34 -35.49 -0.02
CA THR A 506 -8.90 -35.99 1.29
C THR A 506 -7.73 -36.92 1.01
N GLU A 507 -6.54 -36.52 1.46
CA GLU A 507 -5.42 -37.48 1.52
C GLU A 507 -5.87 -38.63 2.43
N GLU A 508 -6.11 -39.82 1.84
CA GLU A 508 -6.34 -41.07 2.58
C GLU A 508 -5.06 -41.58 3.24
#